data_5043317e2ccb11478b7ac183238787d6
#
_entry.id   5043317e2ccb11478b7ac183238787d6
#
_cell.length_a   1.000
_cell.length_b   1.000
_cell.length_c   1.000
_cell.angle_alpha   90.00
_cell.angle_beta   90.00
_cell.angle_gamma   90.00
#
_symmetry.space_group_name_H-M   'P 1'
#
loop_
_entity.id
_entity.type
_entity.pdbx_description
1 polymer ?
#
loop_
_entity_poly.entity_id
_entity_poly.type
_entity_poly.pdbx_seq_one_letter_code
_entity_poly.pdbx_strand_id
1 'polypeptide(L)'
;MISVCFQGKPFNITVIQVYAPTSNAEEAEVEWFYEDLQDLLELTPKKDVLFIIGDWNAKVGSQETPGVTGTFGLVIRNEAGQMLIEFCQENALVIANTLFQQHKRRLYTWTSTDGQYKNQIDYILCSQRWRSSIQSAKTRPGADCGSDHELLIAKFRLKLKKVGKTTRPFRYDLNQIPYDYSCEKKRSEKQRRKGKI
;
A
#
# COMPACT_ATOMS: atom_id res chain seq x y z
N MET A 1 -0.04 6.05 -18.50
CA MET A 1 -0.55 5.81 -17.13
C MET A 1 -1.47 6.94 -16.67
N ILE A 2 -2.37 6.72 -15.70
CA ILE A 2 -3.28 7.74 -15.14
C ILE A 2 -3.17 7.69 -13.63
N SER A 3 -2.96 8.84 -12.97
CA SER A 3 -2.91 8.96 -11.52
C SER A 3 -4.03 9.85 -11.00
N VAL A 4 -4.74 9.40 -9.97
CA VAL A 4 -5.84 10.13 -9.32
C VAL A 4 -5.64 10.10 -7.81
N CYS A 5 -5.75 11.27 -7.18
CA CYS A 5 -5.69 11.41 -5.73
C CYS A 5 -7.07 11.75 -5.15
N PHE A 6 -7.61 10.86 -4.33
CA PHE A 6 -8.83 11.09 -3.56
C PHE A 6 -8.45 11.70 -2.20
N GLN A 7 -8.94 12.90 -1.94
CA GLN A 7 -8.72 13.55 -0.67
C GLN A 7 -9.52 12.85 0.45
N GLY A 8 -8.86 12.53 1.53
CA GLY A 8 -9.44 11.82 2.68
C GLY A 8 -8.87 12.28 4.01
N LYS A 9 -9.57 11.96 5.08
CA LYS A 9 -9.07 12.18 6.46
C LYS A 9 -9.02 10.84 7.18
N PRO A 10 -7.91 10.48 7.78
CA PRO A 10 -6.64 11.21 7.96
C PRO A 10 -5.65 11.04 6.81
N PHE A 11 -5.91 10.20 5.80
CA PHE A 11 -5.02 9.92 4.68
C PHE A 11 -5.73 10.10 3.35
N ASN A 12 -5.03 10.59 2.36
CA ASN A 12 -5.49 10.52 0.98
C ASN A 12 -5.32 9.10 0.44
N ILE A 13 -6.01 8.81 -0.66
CA ILE A 13 -5.86 7.57 -1.41
C ILE A 13 -5.42 7.95 -2.82
N THR A 14 -4.22 7.52 -3.20
CA THR A 14 -3.71 7.68 -4.56
C THR A 14 -3.91 6.37 -5.31
N VAL A 15 -4.52 6.45 -6.47
CA VAL A 15 -4.72 5.32 -7.38
C VAL A 15 -4.02 5.63 -8.68
N ILE A 16 -3.09 4.75 -9.07
CA ILE A 16 -2.41 4.78 -10.37
C ILE A 16 -2.97 3.64 -11.20
N GLN A 17 -3.53 3.97 -12.36
CA GLN A 17 -3.96 2.98 -13.34
C GLN A 17 -2.86 2.81 -14.39
N VAL A 18 -2.49 1.56 -14.66
CA VAL A 18 -1.44 1.19 -15.60
C VAL A 18 -1.96 0.23 -16.67
N TYR A 19 -1.30 0.27 -17.81
CA TYR A 19 -1.36 -0.74 -18.85
C TYR A 19 0.09 -1.01 -19.27
N ALA A 20 0.62 -2.15 -18.85
CA ALA A 20 2.01 -2.51 -19.11
C ALA A 20 2.21 -3.03 -20.54
N PRO A 21 3.42 -2.88 -21.09
CA PRO A 21 3.78 -3.47 -22.36
C PRO A 21 3.51 -4.98 -22.40
N THR A 22 3.14 -5.48 -23.58
CA THR A 22 2.89 -6.92 -23.79
C THR A 22 4.20 -7.70 -23.83
N SER A 23 4.12 -9.03 -23.77
CA SER A 23 5.30 -9.91 -23.84
C SER A 23 6.11 -9.80 -25.14
N ASN A 24 5.56 -9.13 -26.17
CA ASN A 24 6.22 -8.92 -27.46
C ASN A 24 6.78 -7.49 -27.60
N ALA A 25 6.70 -6.66 -26.58
CA ALA A 25 7.25 -5.31 -26.58
C ALA A 25 8.79 -5.34 -26.60
N GLU A 26 9.39 -4.29 -27.14
CA GLU A 26 10.83 -4.10 -27.08
C GLU A 26 11.29 -3.84 -25.64
N GLU A 27 12.50 -4.26 -25.31
CA GLU A 27 13.08 -4.08 -23.96
C GLU A 27 13.08 -2.61 -23.52
N ALA A 28 13.39 -1.69 -24.43
CA ALA A 28 13.35 -0.26 -24.17
C ALA A 28 11.95 0.25 -23.79
N GLU A 29 10.89 -0.30 -24.36
CA GLU A 29 9.51 0.08 -24.01
C GLU A 29 9.15 -0.36 -22.59
N VAL A 30 9.65 -1.54 -22.20
CA VAL A 30 9.46 -2.08 -20.85
C VAL A 30 10.24 -1.25 -19.83
N GLU A 31 11.50 -0.88 -20.14
CA GLU A 31 12.32 -0.01 -19.28
C GLU A 31 11.61 1.33 -19.06
N TRP A 32 11.21 2.02 -20.12
CA TRP A 32 10.49 3.31 -20.02
C TRP A 32 9.20 3.20 -19.22
N PHE A 33 8.47 2.10 -19.34
CA PHE A 33 7.27 1.89 -18.55
C PHE A 33 7.56 1.87 -17.05
N TYR A 34 8.62 1.16 -16.61
CA TYR A 34 8.98 1.09 -15.20
C TYR A 34 9.62 2.38 -14.70
N GLU A 35 10.39 3.11 -15.53
CA GLU A 35 10.90 4.45 -15.21
C GLU A 35 9.77 5.44 -14.97
N ASP A 36 8.83 5.55 -15.90
CA ASP A 36 7.65 6.42 -15.75
C ASP A 36 6.83 6.08 -14.50
N LEU A 37 6.70 4.79 -14.17
CA LEU A 37 6.01 4.35 -12.98
C LEU A 37 6.78 4.72 -11.71
N GLN A 38 8.09 4.61 -11.74
CA GLN A 38 8.97 5.02 -10.64
C GLN A 38 8.85 6.50 -10.36
N ASP A 39 8.87 7.34 -11.39
CA ASP A 39 8.68 8.78 -11.27
C ASP A 39 7.34 9.14 -10.62
N LEU A 40 6.25 8.46 -11.02
CA LEU A 40 4.94 8.65 -10.40
C LEU A 40 4.92 8.23 -8.93
N LEU A 41 5.65 7.17 -8.57
CA LEU A 41 5.78 6.73 -7.18
C LEU A 41 6.53 7.75 -6.33
N GLU A 42 7.59 8.35 -6.87
CA GLU A 42 8.38 9.38 -6.16
C GLU A 42 7.56 10.65 -5.91
N LEU A 43 6.68 11.02 -6.84
CA LEU A 43 5.74 12.13 -6.69
C LEU A 43 4.61 11.83 -5.69
N THR A 44 4.37 10.56 -5.38
CA THR A 44 3.28 10.15 -4.48
C THR A 44 3.70 10.31 -3.01
N PRO A 45 2.96 11.07 -2.18
CA PRO A 45 3.31 11.25 -0.78
C PRO A 45 3.32 9.92 -0.01
N LYS A 46 4.42 9.59 0.67
CA LYS A 46 4.61 8.32 1.41
C LYS A 46 3.56 8.06 2.50
N LYS A 47 2.85 9.09 2.95
CA LYS A 47 1.75 8.96 3.93
C LYS A 47 0.44 8.48 3.31
N ASP A 48 0.26 8.65 2.01
CA ASP A 48 -0.97 8.31 1.33
C ASP A 48 -1.17 6.80 1.21
N VAL A 49 -2.41 6.38 1.05
CA VAL A 49 -2.73 5.00 0.72
C VAL A 49 -2.57 4.84 -0.78
N LEU A 50 -1.58 4.08 -1.21
CA LEU A 50 -1.28 3.88 -2.62
C LEU A 50 -1.87 2.56 -3.11
N PHE A 51 -2.58 2.63 -4.23
CA PHE A 51 -2.94 1.50 -5.08
C PHE A 51 -2.43 1.72 -6.50
N ILE A 52 -1.87 0.66 -7.10
CA ILE A 52 -1.55 0.62 -8.53
C ILE A 52 -2.37 -0.52 -9.11
N ILE A 53 -3.22 -0.21 -10.06
CA ILE A 53 -4.20 -1.14 -10.61
C ILE A 53 -4.07 -1.19 -12.13
N GLY A 54 -4.30 -2.32 -12.74
CA GLY A 54 -4.34 -2.43 -14.21
C GLY A 54 -3.93 -3.78 -14.75
N ASP A 55 -3.79 -3.81 -16.05
CA ASP A 55 -3.22 -4.92 -16.79
C ASP A 55 -1.70 -4.79 -16.82
N TRP A 56 -1.04 -5.79 -16.25
CA TRP A 56 0.41 -5.82 -16.14
C TRP A 56 1.08 -6.71 -17.21
N ASN A 57 0.28 -7.39 -18.01
CA ASN A 57 0.77 -8.36 -19.01
C ASN A 57 1.81 -9.35 -18.47
N ALA A 58 1.76 -9.61 -17.17
CA ALA A 58 2.74 -10.35 -16.40
C ALA A 58 2.10 -11.51 -15.66
N LYS A 59 2.82 -12.62 -15.49
CA LYS A 59 2.37 -13.79 -14.71
C LYS A 59 3.28 -13.96 -13.51
N VAL A 60 2.82 -13.62 -12.29
CA VAL A 60 3.64 -13.66 -11.08
C VAL A 60 3.78 -15.05 -10.47
N GLY A 61 2.90 -15.99 -10.86
CA GLY A 61 2.96 -17.37 -10.37
C GLY A 61 2.37 -17.56 -8.97
N SER A 62 2.48 -18.80 -8.47
CA SER A 62 2.05 -19.19 -7.12
C SER A 62 3.21 -19.35 -6.12
N GLN A 63 4.45 -19.14 -6.56
CA GLN A 63 5.61 -19.17 -5.67
C GLN A 63 5.61 -17.90 -4.81
N GLU A 64 5.58 -18.09 -3.50
CA GLU A 64 5.62 -16.98 -2.54
C GLU A 64 6.96 -16.23 -2.64
N THR A 65 6.86 -14.91 -2.70
CA THR A 65 7.99 -13.99 -2.51
C THR A 65 7.69 -13.18 -1.25
N PRO A 66 8.45 -13.40 -0.15
CA PRO A 66 8.15 -12.78 1.14
C PRO A 66 7.98 -11.26 1.04
N GLY A 67 6.87 -10.75 1.56
CA GLY A 67 6.56 -9.33 1.54
C GLY A 67 5.93 -8.81 0.25
N VAL A 68 5.98 -9.54 -0.86
CA VAL A 68 5.47 -9.11 -2.17
C VAL A 68 4.27 -9.94 -2.62
N THR A 69 4.43 -11.26 -2.71
CA THR A 69 3.36 -12.16 -3.15
C THR A 69 2.98 -13.15 -2.05
N GLY A 70 1.76 -13.65 -2.09
CA GLY A 70 1.36 -14.87 -1.39
C GLY A 70 1.39 -16.08 -2.31
N THR A 71 0.83 -17.20 -1.85
CA THR A 71 0.83 -18.49 -2.54
C THR A 71 -0.40 -18.72 -3.43
N PHE A 72 -1.33 -17.76 -3.50
CA PHE A 72 -2.63 -17.93 -4.14
C PHE A 72 -2.72 -17.33 -5.55
N GLY A 73 -1.60 -17.28 -6.29
CA GLY A 73 -1.57 -16.96 -7.72
C GLY A 73 -1.77 -18.19 -8.62
N LEU A 74 -1.83 -17.99 -9.93
CA LEU A 74 -1.73 -19.08 -10.89
C LEU A 74 -0.29 -19.61 -10.96
N VAL A 75 -0.13 -20.90 -11.30
CA VAL A 75 1.11 -21.66 -11.09
C VAL A 75 2.34 -21.09 -11.81
N ILE A 76 2.18 -20.57 -13.02
CA ILE A 76 3.30 -20.21 -13.90
C ILE A 76 3.72 -18.77 -13.69
N ARG A 77 5.03 -18.55 -13.49
CA ARG A 77 5.69 -17.24 -13.54
C ARG A 77 6.42 -17.09 -14.88
N ASN A 78 6.33 -15.92 -15.50
CA ASN A 78 7.12 -15.55 -16.68
C ASN A 78 8.11 -14.42 -16.34
N GLU A 79 8.94 -14.03 -17.32
CA GLU A 79 9.94 -12.97 -17.14
C GLU A 79 9.31 -11.64 -16.73
N ALA A 80 8.24 -11.21 -17.40
CA ALA A 80 7.51 -10.00 -17.02
C ALA A 80 6.96 -10.08 -15.57
N GLY A 81 6.53 -11.26 -15.13
CA GLY A 81 6.12 -11.50 -13.75
C GLY A 81 7.26 -11.42 -12.76
N GLN A 82 8.45 -11.85 -13.15
CA GLN A 82 9.66 -11.71 -12.34
C GLN A 82 10.06 -10.24 -12.20
N MET A 83 10.07 -9.47 -13.30
CA MET A 83 10.35 -8.04 -13.30
C MET A 83 9.35 -7.27 -12.41
N LEU A 84 8.06 -7.59 -12.52
CA LEU A 84 7.03 -7.00 -11.67
C LEU A 84 7.28 -7.27 -10.17
N ILE A 85 7.71 -8.48 -9.82
CA ILE A 85 8.04 -8.83 -8.43
C ILE A 85 9.26 -8.05 -7.95
N GLU A 86 10.30 -7.92 -8.75
CA GLU A 86 11.52 -7.16 -8.44
C GLU A 86 11.17 -5.68 -8.21
N PHE A 87 10.41 -5.08 -9.11
CA PHE A 87 9.90 -3.72 -8.94
C PHE A 87 9.09 -3.55 -7.64
N CYS A 88 8.25 -4.53 -7.30
CA CYS A 88 7.49 -4.52 -6.04
C CYS A 88 8.39 -4.65 -4.81
N GLN A 89 9.48 -5.40 -4.88
CA GLN A 89 10.46 -5.53 -3.80
C GLN A 89 11.16 -4.20 -3.52
N GLU A 90 11.67 -3.55 -4.57
CA GLU A 90 12.37 -2.27 -4.50
C GLU A 90 11.49 -1.15 -3.94
N ASN A 91 10.21 -1.15 -4.31
CA ASN A 91 9.26 -0.10 -3.94
C ASN A 91 8.37 -0.44 -2.72
N ALA A 92 8.69 -1.51 -1.98
CA ALA A 92 7.91 -1.97 -0.84
C ALA A 92 6.40 -2.09 -1.15
N LEU A 93 6.08 -2.71 -2.30
CA LEU A 93 4.73 -2.99 -2.76
C LEU A 93 4.35 -4.47 -2.51
N VAL A 94 3.06 -4.75 -2.47
CA VAL A 94 2.51 -6.10 -2.36
C VAL A 94 1.45 -6.32 -3.42
N ILE A 95 1.43 -7.51 -4.02
CA ILE A 95 0.47 -7.91 -5.05
C ILE A 95 -0.75 -8.56 -4.37
N ALA A 96 -1.82 -7.78 -4.24
CA ALA A 96 -2.97 -8.11 -3.42
C ALA A 96 -3.72 -9.38 -3.84
N ASN A 97 -3.81 -9.66 -5.14
CA ASN A 97 -4.52 -10.83 -5.67
C ASN A 97 -3.95 -12.15 -5.16
N THR A 98 -2.64 -12.19 -4.89
CA THR A 98 -1.94 -13.41 -4.47
C THR A 98 -2.07 -13.73 -2.99
N LEU A 99 -2.66 -12.82 -2.20
CA LEU A 99 -2.72 -12.92 -0.74
C LEU A 99 -3.90 -13.73 -0.22
N PHE A 100 -4.90 -14.00 -1.07
CA PHE A 100 -6.16 -14.59 -0.62
C PHE A 100 -6.47 -15.86 -1.38
N GLN A 101 -6.77 -16.93 -0.64
CA GLN A 101 -7.25 -18.15 -1.23
C GLN A 101 -8.59 -17.91 -1.92
N GLN A 102 -8.66 -18.24 -3.21
CA GLN A 102 -9.84 -18.12 -4.03
C GLN A 102 -10.08 -19.41 -4.82
N HIS A 103 -11.32 -19.66 -5.16
CA HIS A 103 -11.64 -20.73 -6.11
C HIS A 103 -10.98 -20.43 -7.47
N LYS A 104 -10.41 -21.42 -8.14
CA LYS A 104 -9.64 -21.27 -9.38
C LYS A 104 -10.30 -20.35 -10.42
N ARG A 105 -11.63 -20.45 -10.60
CA ARG A 105 -12.41 -19.58 -11.50
C ARG A 105 -12.39 -18.08 -11.15
N ARG A 106 -11.93 -17.71 -9.96
CA ARG A 106 -11.83 -16.32 -9.48
C ARG A 106 -10.40 -15.80 -9.44
N LEU A 107 -9.47 -16.57 -10.00
CA LEU A 107 -8.08 -16.16 -10.15
C LEU A 107 -7.81 -15.59 -11.53
N TYR A 108 -8.51 -16.12 -12.56
CA TYR A 108 -8.33 -15.64 -13.92
C TYR A 108 -8.84 -14.22 -14.07
N THR A 109 -8.04 -13.38 -14.72
CA THR A 109 -8.41 -11.99 -15.04
C THR A 109 -8.57 -11.77 -16.54
N TRP A 110 -8.09 -12.68 -17.37
CA TRP A 110 -8.19 -12.63 -18.82
C TRP A 110 -8.49 -14.00 -19.41
N THR A 111 -9.26 -14.02 -20.50
CA THR A 111 -9.59 -15.23 -21.24
C THR A 111 -9.38 -14.96 -22.74
N SER A 112 -8.65 -15.84 -23.43
CA SER A 112 -8.46 -15.72 -24.89
C SER A 112 -9.79 -15.75 -25.64
N THR A 113 -9.83 -15.14 -26.83
CA THR A 113 -11.02 -15.04 -27.66
C THR A 113 -11.62 -16.40 -28.05
N ASP A 114 -10.79 -17.45 -28.12
CA ASP A 114 -11.19 -18.82 -28.35
C ASP A 114 -11.60 -19.57 -27.06
N GLY A 115 -11.47 -18.93 -25.89
CA GLY A 115 -11.79 -19.47 -24.57
C GLY A 115 -10.84 -20.56 -24.07
N GLN A 116 -9.76 -20.90 -24.80
CA GLN A 116 -8.85 -22.00 -24.46
C GLN A 116 -7.85 -21.61 -23.39
N TYR A 117 -7.40 -20.34 -23.39
CA TYR A 117 -6.39 -19.85 -22.46
C TYR A 117 -7.00 -18.90 -21.44
N LYS A 118 -6.62 -19.09 -20.16
CA LYS A 118 -7.04 -18.22 -19.06
C LYS A 118 -5.82 -17.86 -18.24
N ASN A 119 -5.57 -16.58 -18.10
CA ASN A 119 -4.42 -16.04 -17.40
C ASN A 119 -4.84 -15.10 -16.25
N GLN A 120 -3.92 -14.88 -15.34
CA GLN A 120 -3.97 -13.81 -14.34
C GLN A 120 -2.87 -12.83 -14.68
N ILE A 121 -3.26 -11.69 -15.26
CA ILE A 121 -2.36 -10.65 -15.75
C ILE A 121 -2.73 -9.27 -15.23
N ASP A 122 -3.94 -9.12 -14.67
CA ASP A 122 -4.35 -7.92 -13.97
C ASP A 122 -4.07 -8.07 -12.48
N TYR A 123 -3.46 -7.05 -11.91
CA TYR A 123 -3.14 -7.03 -10.49
C TYR A 123 -3.50 -5.71 -9.84
N ILE A 124 -3.76 -5.80 -8.54
CA ILE A 124 -3.88 -4.65 -7.64
C ILE A 124 -2.68 -4.70 -6.72
N LEU A 125 -1.81 -3.71 -6.84
CA LEU A 125 -0.69 -3.51 -5.94
C LEU A 125 -1.05 -2.49 -4.88
N CYS A 126 -0.46 -2.63 -3.70
CA CYS A 126 -0.52 -1.59 -2.68
C CYS A 126 0.78 -1.54 -1.87
N SER A 127 1.05 -0.42 -1.21
CA SER A 127 2.20 -0.34 -0.30
C SER A 127 2.09 -1.40 0.81
N GLN A 128 3.19 -2.07 1.16
CA GLN A 128 3.27 -3.09 2.22
C GLN A 128 2.71 -2.58 3.56
N ARG A 129 2.89 -1.30 3.83
CA ARG A 129 2.33 -0.62 5.01
C ARG A 129 0.81 -0.85 5.15
N TRP A 130 0.08 -0.92 4.04
CA TRP A 130 -1.37 -1.03 4.01
C TRP A 130 -1.88 -2.45 3.73
N ARG A 131 -0.98 -3.43 3.60
CA ARG A 131 -1.32 -4.84 3.34
C ARG A 131 -2.42 -5.36 4.25
N SER A 132 -2.34 -5.08 5.56
CA SER A 132 -3.32 -5.55 6.55
C SER A 132 -4.70 -4.91 6.43
N SER A 133 -4.82 -3.85 5.63
CA SER A 133 -6.09 -3.18 5.35
C SER A 133 -6.84 -3.79 4.18
N ILE A 134 -6.19 -4.62 3.35
CA ILE A 134 -6.85 -5.39 2.30
C ILE A 134 -7.55 -6.58 2.95
N GLN A 135 -8.83 -6.75 2.66
CA GLN A 135 -9.67 -7.83 3.21
C GLN A 135 -9.89 -8.96 2.22
N SER A 136 -9.90 -8.66 0.95
CA SER A 136 -10.03 -9.64 -0.15
C SER A 136 -9.65 -9.03 -1.48
N ALA A 137 -9.15 -9.84 -2.41
CA ALA A 137 -9.00 -9.52 -3.81
C ALA A 137 -9.42 -10.74 -4.64
N LYS A 138 -10.25 -10.54 -5.65
CA LYS A 138 -10.79 -11.62 -6.50
C LYS A 138 -11.44 -11.08 -7.75
N THR A 139 -11.52 -11.88 -8.80
CA THR A 139 -12.36 -11.56 -9.94
C THR A 139 -13.83 -11.83 -9.66
N ARG A 140 -14.68 -11.20 -10.43
CA ARG A 140 -16.13 -11.40 -10.41
C ARG A 140 -16.60 -11.93 -11.78
N PRO A 141 -16.50 -13.24 -12.04
CA PRO A 141 -16.97 -13.83 -13.26
C PRO A 141 -18.45 -13.54 -13.47
N GLY A 142 -18.80 -13.16 -14.70
CA GLY A 142 -20.18 -12.80 -15.07
C GLY A 142 -20.57 -11.35 -14.80
N ALA A 143 -19.63 -10.48 -14.38
CA ALA A 143 -19.78 -9.05 -14.56
C ALA A 143 -19.45 -8.72 -16.02
N ASP A 144 -20.40 -9.04 -16.90
CA ASP A 144 -20.22 -8.87 -18.35
C ASP A 144 -20.17 -7.38 -18.69
N CYS A 145 -19.02 -6.94 -19.19
CA CYS A 145 -18.80 -5.60 -19.73
C CYS A 145 -18.36 -5.65 -21.21
N GLY A 146 -18.53 -6.79 -21.88
CA GLY A 146 -18.13 -6.99 -23.26
C GLY A 146 -16.61 -7.02 -23.47
N SER A 147 -15.84 -7.35 -22.42
CA SER A 147 -14.38 -7.45 -22.43
C SER A 147 -13.94 -8.90 -22.28
N ASP A 148 -12.78 -9.24 -22.82
CA ASP A 148 -12.06 -10.48 -22.56
C ASP A 148 -11.38 -10.50 -21.18
N HIS A 149 -11.40 -9.36 -20.45
CA HIS A 149 -10.96 -9.25 -19.07
C HIS A 149 -12.13 -9.36 -18.09
N GLU A 150 -11.86 -10.01 -16.96
CA GLU A 150 -12.79 -10.16 -15.85
C GLU A 150 -12.65 -8.98 -14.86
N LEU A 151 -13.76 -8.50 -14.32
CA LEU A 151 -13.74 -7.45 -13.31
C LEU A 151 -12.99 -7.91 -12.05
N LEU A 152 -11.84 -7.29 -11.77
CA LEU A 152 -11.05 -7.52 -10.56
C LEU A 152 -11.48 -6.55 -9.46
N ILE A 153 -11.82 -7.10 -8.28
CA ILE A 153 -12.31 -6.32 -7.14
C ILE A 153 -11.44 -6.57 -5.92
N ALA A 154 -10.96 -5.51 -5.27
CA ALA A 154 -10.39 -5.58 -3.93
C ALA A 154 -11.30 -4.90 -2.92
N LYS A 155 -11.44 -5.51 -1.74
CA LYS A 155 -12.07 -4.89 -0.58
C LYS A 155 -11.01 -4.38 0.36
N PHE A 156 -11.02 -3.08 0.59
CA PHE A 156 -10.07 -2.38 1.43
C PHE A 156 -10.79 -1.74 2.63
N ARG A 157 -10.16 -1.83 3.83
CA ARG A 157 -10.66 -1.19 5.05
C ARG A 157 -9.49 -0.64 5.85
N LEU A 158 -9.39 0.67 5.89
CA LEU A 158 -8.41 1.36 6.73
C LEU A 158 -8.60 1.00 8.20
N LYS A 159 -7.56 0.41 8.80
CA LYS A 159 -7.49 0.17 10.24
C LYS A 159 -6.64 1.29 10.85
N LEU A 160 -7.30 2.34 11.32
CA LEU A 160 -6.62 3.41 12.03
C LEU A 160 -6.29 2.94 13.44
N LYS A 161 -5.02 3.06 13.83
CA LYS A 161 -4.62 2.83 15.22
C LYS A 161 -5.27 3.91 16.07
N LYS A 162 -6.08 3.53 17.06
CA LYS A 162 -6.56 4.49 18.05
C LYS A 162 -5.33 5.11 18.72
N VAL A 163 -5.15 6.42 18.54
CA VAL A 163 -4.21 7.16 19.36
C VAL A 163 -4.76 7.06 20.77
N GLY A 164 -4.06 6.34 21.66
CA GLY A 164 -4.42 6.29 23.06
C GLY A 164 -4.61 7.73 23.54
N LYS A 165 -5.65 7.97 24.36
CA LYS A 165 -5.76 9.27 25.02
C LYS A 165 -4.43 9.55 25.67
N THR A 166 -3.73 10.59 25.25
CA THR A 166 -2.56 11.09 25.96
C THR A 166 -3.00 11.23 27.40
N THR A 167 -2.37 10.48 28.30
CA THR A 167 -2.56 10.69 29.74
C THR A 167 -2.46 12.18 29.97
N ARG A 168 -3.54 12.79 30.45
CA ARG A 168 -3.51 14.22 30.76
C ARG A 168 -2.27 14.44 31.62
N PRO A 169 -1.44 15.46 31.31
CA PRO A 169 -0.29 15.75 32.16
C PRO A 169 -0.81 15.85 33.59
N PHE A 170 -0.11 15.18 34.53
CA PHE A 170 -0.49 15.13 35.92
C PHE A 170 -0.57 16.60 36.41
N ARG A 171 -1.77 17.07 36.66
CA ARG A 171 -1.97 18.40 37.26
C ARG A 171 -1.71 18.25 38.77
N TYR A 172 -0.59 18.74 39.20
CA TYR A 172 -0.37 18.90 40.63
C TYR A 172 -1.42 19.88 41.17
N ASP A 173 -2.13 19.47 42.21
CA ASP A 173 -2.96 20.39 42.97
C ASP A 173 -2.05 21.27 43.78
N LEU A 174 -1.91 22.53 43.34
CA LEU A 174 -1.04 23.50 44.00
C LEU A 174 -1.49 23.82 45.44
N ASN A 175 -2.75 23.50 45.78
CA ASN A 175 -3.29 23.69 47.14
C ASN A 175 -2.83 22.60 48.13
N GLN A 176 -2.32 21.46 47.59
CA GLN A 176 -1.80 20.36 48.41
C GLN A 176 -0.26 20.43 48.60
N ILE A 177 0.40 21.44 48.06
CA ILE A 177 1.85 21.63 48.25
C ILE A 177 2.05 22.22 49.66
N PRO A 178 2.72 21.51 50.58
CA PRO A 178 3.00 22.03 51.92
C PRO A 178 3.69 23.40 51.81
N TYR A 179 3.24 24.33 52.62
CA TYR A 179 3.68 25.73 52.62
C TYR A 179 5.21 25.91 52.70
N ASP A 180 5.91 24.97 53.30
CA ASP A 180 7.36 24.98 53.47
C ASP A 180 8.16 24.89 52.16
N TYR A 181 7.63 24.17 51.14
CA TYR A 181 8.32 24.05 49.84
C TYR A 181 8.32 25.33 49.01
N SER A 182 7.37 26.23 49.23
CA SER A 182 7.29 27.50 48.51
C SER A 182 8.24 28.57 49.04
N CYS A 183 8.66 28.48 50.32
CA CYS A 183 9.58 29.41 50.95
C CYS A 183 11.05 29.17 50.61
N GLU A 184 11.48 27.91 50.47
CA GLU A 184 12.88 27.61 50.16
C GLU A 184 13.28 28.03 48.74
N LYS A 185 12.38 27.90 47.77
CA LYS A 185 12.65 28.34 46.39
C LYS A 185 12.82 29.87 46.27
N LYS A 186 12.03 30.64 47.02
CA LYS A 186 12.20 32.12 47.08
C LYS A 186 13.45 32.55 47.80
N ARG A 187 13.96 31.79 48.78
CA ARG A 187 15.23 32.07 49.44
C ARG A 187 16.43 31.77 48.55
N SER A 188 16.44 30.66 47.84
CA SER A 188 17.53 30.31 46.94
C SER A 188 17.65 31.25 45.73
N GLU A 189 16.54 31.76 45.20
CA GLU A 189 16.57 32.76 44.12
C GLU A 189 17.02 34.16 44.61
N LYS A 190 16.68 34.54 45.85
CA LYS A 190 17.16 35.80 46.45
C LYS A 190 18.66 35.77 46.75
N GLN A 191 19.20 34.61 47.14
CA GLN A 191 20.65 34.46 47.38
C GLN A 191 21.45 34.42 46.06
N ARG A 192 20.92 33.83 44.98
CA ARG A 192 21.55 33.85 43.65
C ARG A 192 21.58 35.24 43.02
N ARG A 193 20.62 36.13 43.36
CA ARG A 193 20.63 37.53 42.88
C ARG A 193 21.53 38.47 43.66
N LYS A 194 21.93 38.12 44.90
CA LYS A 194 22.87 38.91 45.72
C LYS A 194 24.34 38.52 45.54
N GLY A 195 24.64 37.44 44.82
CA GLY A 195 26.02 37.01 44.55
C GLY A 195 26.55 37.41 43.16
N LYS A 196 25.87 38.32 42.45
CA LYS A 196 26.34 38.90 41.18
C LYS A 196 26.37 40.44 41.33
N ILE A 197 27.30 40.93 42.11
CA ILE A 197 27.83 42.30 42.05
C ILE A 197 29.33 42.13 42.16
#